data_dafb77ed02b9b875fb3720b43fcc737b
#
_entry.id   dafb77ed02b9b875fb3720b43fcc737b
#
_cell.length_a   1.000
_cell.length_b   1.000
_cell.length_c   1.000
_cell.angle_alpha   90.00
_cell.angle_beta   90.00
_cell.angle_gamma   90.00
#
_symmetry.space_group_name_H-M   'P 1'
#
loop_
_entity.id
_entity.type
_entity.pdbx_description
1 polymer ?
#
loop_
_entity_poly.entity_id
_entity_poly.type
_entity_poly.pdbx_seq_one_letter_code
_entity_poly.pdbx_strand_id
1 'polypeptide(L)'
;MGLGSGASCSISLNTVLSPEQQALYQDPDSIREILSRTKTIAIVGLSSERQKASYFVATYLIREGYRVIPVNPRGGTILGETVYPDLKSIPEKVDLVDVFRPSSEVPSIVDQAIEIGAMAVWTQLRIINFEAAEKARGAGLFVVMDKCVKMEHGRFSGSLHWAGMNTELISARRAKR
;
A
#
# COMPACT_ATOMS: atom_id res chain seq x y z
N MET A 1 -35.70 -18.65 -15.75
CA MET A 1 -35.48 -18.35 -14.32
C MET A 1 -34.00 -18.07 -14.11
N GLY A 2 -33.62 -16.80 -14.15
CA GLY A 2 -32.26 -16.37 -13.98
C GLY A 2 -32.03 -16.03 -12.52
N LEU A 3 -31.11 -16.76 -11.88
CA LEU A 3 -30.61 -16.39 -10.54
C LEU A 3 -29.57 -15.29 -10.71
N GLY A 4 -29.94 -14.08 -10.34
CA GLY A 4 -29.03 -12.95 -10.27
C GLY A 4 -27.95 -13.20 -9.23
N SER A 5 -26.70 -13.20 -9.66
CA SER A 5 -25.55 -13.13 -8.78
C SER A 5 -25.60 -11.79 -8.05
N GLY A 6 -25.92 -11.84 -6.76
CA GLY A 6 -25.86 -10.66 -5.90
C GLY A 6 -24.43 -10.17 -5.80
N ALA A 7 -24.11 -9.07 -6.48
CA ALA A 7 -22.90 -8.32 -6.22
C ALA A 7 -22.97 -7.81 -4.77
N SER A 8 -22.16 -8.38 -3.89
CA SER A 8 -21.97 -7.87 -2.54
C SER A 8 -21.30 -6.50 -2.66
N CYS A 9 -22.07 -5.44 -2.51
CA CYS A 9 -21.56 -4.07 -2.49
C CYS A 9 -20.93 -3.81 -1.13
N SER A 10 -19.68 -4.20 -0.95
CA SER A 10 -18.91 -3.82 0.25
C SER A 10 -18.41 -2.39 0.11
N ILE A 11 -19.19 -1.43 0.59
CA ILE A 11 -18.76 -0.03 0.66
C ILE A 11 -17.68 0.08 1.75
N SER A 12 -16.42 0.19 1.33
CA SER A 12 -15.33 0.51 2.26
C SER A 12 -15.50 1.96 2.74
N LEU A 13 -15.95 2.15 3.97
CA LEU A 13 -16.19 3.47 4.57
C LEU A 13 -14.92 4.33 4.74
N ASN A 14 -13.74 3.81 4.41
CA ASN A 14 -12.45 4.46 4.58
C ASN A 14 -11.83 4.97 3.27
N THR A 15 -12.52 4.88 2.15
CA THR A 15 -12.05 5.37 0.84
C THR A 15 -12.96 6.45 0.28
N VAL A 16 -12.41 7.30 -0.58
CA VAL A 16 -13.18 8.29 -1.37
C VAL A 16 -13.40 7.83 -2.81
N LEU A 17 -12.92 6.63 -3.15
CA LEU A 17 -13.07 6.07 -4.49
C LEU A 17 -14.51 5.61 -4.74
N SER A 18 -14.99 5.75 -5.99
CA SER A 18 -16.27 5.17 -6.42
C SER A 18 -16.24 3.63 -6.38
N PRO A 19 -17.38 2.94 -6.39
CA PRO A 19 -17.41 1.47 -6.43
C PRO A 19 -16.62 0.88 -7.59
N GLU A 20 -16.68 1.48 -8.78
CA GLU A 20 -15.94 1.05 -9.96
C GLU A 20 -14.41 1.22 -9.76
N GLN A 21 -14.01 2.34 -9.16
CA GLN A 21 -12.61 2.60 -8.83
C GLN A 21 -12.11 1.68 -7.71
N GLN A 22 -12.96 1.34 -6.74
CA GLN A 22 -12.63 0.36 -5.71
C GLN A 22 -12.41 -1.03 -6.31
N ALA A 23 -13.28 -1.47 -7.22
CA ALA A 23 -13.11 -2.73 -7.92
C ALA A 23 -11.79 -2.78 -8.71
N LEU A 24 -11.31 -1.63 -9.18
CA LEU A 24 -10.10 -1.52 -9.99
C LEU A 24 -8.81 -1.42 -9.17
N TYR A 25 -8.84 -0.69 -8.03
CA TYR A 25 -7.65 -0.32 -7.26
C TYR A 25 -7.64 -0.85 -5.83
N GLN A 26 -8.71 -1.51 -5.39
CA GLN A 26 -8.87 -2.01 -4.02
C GLN A 26 -9.41 -3.44 -4.00
N ASP A 27 -9.26 -4.17 -5.10
CA ASP A 27 -9.70 -5.55 -5.23
C ASP A 27 -9.02 -6.44 -4.17
N PRO A 28 -9.79 -7.14 -3.32
CA PRO A 28 -9.23 -7.94 -2.23
C PRO A 28 -8.30 -9.06 -2.67
N ASP A 29 -8.55 -9.67 -3.83
CA ASP A 29 -7.72 -10.77 -4.33
C ASP A 29 -6.39 -10.25 -4.85
N SER A 30 -6.38 -9.13 -5.57
CA SER A 30 -5.16 -8.41 -5.97
C SER A 30 -4.33 -7.97 -4.77
N ILE A 31 -4.97 -7.41 -3.73
CA ILE A 31 -4.30 -7.02 -2.48
C ILE A 31 -3.64 -8.23 -1.83
N ARG A 32 -4.36 -9.34 -1.72
CA ARG A 32 -3.85 -10.58 -1.14
C ARG A 32 -2.67 -11.15 -1.94
N GLU A 33 -2.77 -11.13 -3.27
CA GLU A 33 -1.69 -11.55 -4.16
C GLU A 33 -0.44 -10.69 -3.96
N ILE A 34 -0.57 -9.36 -3.98
CA ILE A 34 0.55 -8.42 -3.77
C ILE A 34 1.23 -8.74 -2.43
N LEU A 35 0.48 -8.79 -1.34
CA LEU A 35 1.04 -9.00 -0.01
C LEU A 35 1.75 -10.37 0.12
N SER A 36 1.21 -11.41 -0.49
CA SER A 36 1.79 -12.76 -0.44
C SER A 36 3.09 -12.90 -1.23
N ARG A 37 3.26 -12.13 -2.31
CA ARG A 37 4.44 -12.15 -3.19
C ARG A 37 5.51 -11.16 -2.79
N THR A 38 5.15 -10.15 -2.00
CA THR A 38 6.08 -9.10 -1.56
C THR A 38 7.05 -9.63 -0.51
N LYS A 39 8.32 -9.31 -0.68
CA LYS A 39 9.39 -9.51 0.33
C LYS A 39 10.05 -8.19 0.67
N THR A 40 10.29 -7.34 -0.32
CA THR A 40 11.00 -6.08 -0.19
C THR A 40 10.07 -4.92 -0.52
N ILE A 41 9.94 -3.98 0.42
CA ILE A 41 9.07 -2.81 0.32
C ILE A 41 9.93 -1.55 0.39
N ALA A 42 9.91 -0.72 -0.66
CA ALA A 42 10.47 0.63 -0.61
C ALA A 42 9.38 1.61 -0.15
N ILE A 43 9.60 2.29 0.97
CA ILE A 43 8.66 3.29 1.49
C ILE A 43 9.13 4.69 1.10
N VAL A 44 8.45 5.28 0.11
CA VAL A 44 8.76 6.62 -0.40
C VAL A 44 8.11 7.68 0.49
N GLY A 45 8.93 8.53 1.11
CA GLY A 45 8.47 9.51 2.09
C GLY A 45 8.50 8.96 3.53
N LEU A 46 9.27 7.91 3.80
CA LEU A 46 9.46 7.43 5.16
C LEU A 46 10.13 8.53 6.01
N SER A 47 9.49 8.86 7.13
CA SER A 47 9.97 9.86 8.08
C SER A 47 10.76 9.20 9.22
N SER A 48 11.76 9.90 9.74
CA SER A 48 12.44 9.54 11.00
C SER A 48 11.64 9.88 12.26
N GLU A 49 10.60 10.67 12.11
CA GLU A 49 9.74 11.09 13.23
C GLU A 49 8.77 9.95 13.62
N ARG A 50 8.89 9.49 14.87
CA ARG A 50 8.13 8.32 15.39
C ARG A 50 6.62 8.50 15.35
N GLN A 51 6.11 9.73 15.41
CA GLN A 51 4.68 10.05 15.38
C GLN A 51 4.09 10.06 13.95
N LYS A 52 4.89 9.97 12.92
CA LYS A 52 4.42 9.96 11.53
C LYS A 52 3.87 8.59 11.14
N ALA A 53 2.80 8.61 10.34
CA ALA A 53 2.14 7.38 9.86
C ALA A 53 3.12 6.44 9.14
N SER A 54 4.02 6.99 8.30
CA SER A 54 5.02 6.19 7.58
C SER A 54 5.97 5.44 8.51
N TYR A 55 6.36 6.04 9.65
CA TYR A 55 7.19 5.37 10.65
C TYR A 55 6.45 4.20 11.32
N PHE A 56 5.18 4.40 11.69
CA PHE A 56 4.35 3.34 12.26
C PHE A 56 4.16 2.16 11.30
N VAL A 57 3.88 2.47 10.03
CA VAL A 57 3.71 1.43 9.00
C VAL A 57 5.02 0.68 8.78
N ALA A 58 6.15 1.38 8.65
CA ALA A 58 7.46 0.76 8.50
C ALA A 58 7.79 -0.18 9.67
N THR A 59 7.62 0.30 10.91
CA THR A 59 7.87 -0.50 12.12
C THR A 59 7.00 -1.76 12.15
N TYR A 60 5.73 -1.65 11.76
CA TYR A 60 4.82 -2.80 11.67
C TYR A 60 5.30 -3.81 10.61
N LEU A 61 5.58 -3.35 9.39
CA LEU A 61 5.98 -4.22 8.29
C LEU A 61 7.30 -4.96 8.59
N ILE A 62 8.27 -4.28 9.23
CA ILE A 62 9.52 -4.93 9.69
C ILE A 62 9.20 -6.06 10.69
N ARG A 63 8.27 -5.84 11.63
CA ARG A 63 7.86 -6.86 12.61
C ARG A 63 7.16 -8.04 11.96
N GLU A 64 6.46 -7.83 10.87
CA GLU A 64 5.81 -8.88 10.08
C GLU A 64 6.79 -9.61 9.13
N GLY A 65 8.08 -9.23 9.15
CA GLY A 65 9.15 -9.92 8.43
C GLY A 65 9.48 -9.37 7.04
N TYR A 66 8.91 -8.24 6.65
CA TYR A 66 9.27 -7.58 5.39
C TYR A 66 10.63 -6.88 5.47
N ARG A 67 11.39 -6.93 4.38
CA ARG A 67 12.53 -6.04 4.14
C ARG A 67 12.00 -4.66 3.79
N VAL A 68 12.22 -3.66 4.64
CA VAL A 68 11.77 -2.29 4.41
C VAL A 68 12.95 -1.41 4.06
N ILE A 69 12.86 -0.68 2.95
CA ILE A 69 13.88 0.24 2.46
C ILE A 69 13.35 1.65 2.54
N PRO A 70 13.95 2.54 3.35
CA PRO A 70 13.55 3.94 3.43
C PRO A 70 13.96 4.71 2.18
N VAL A 71 13.03 5.49 1.60
CA VAL A 71 13.31 6.42 0.50
C VAL A 71 12.91 7.82 0.91
N ASN A 72 13.90 8.73 0.99
CA ASN A 72 13.67 10.12 1.35
C ASN A 72 14.87 10.97 0.86
N PRO A 73 14.64 12.12 0.18
CA PRO A 73 15.72 13.00 -0.30
C PRO A 73 16.67 13.50 0.80
N ARG A 74 16.25 13.48 2.07
CA ARG A 74 17.07 13.94 3.19
C ARG A 74 18.22 12.99 3.53
N GLY A 75 18.18 11.75 3.04
CA GLY A 75 19.20 10.74 3.34
C GLY A 75 19.26 10.34 4.83
N GLY A 76 20.37 9.76 5.24
CA GLY A 76 20.63 9.36 6.62
C GLY A 76 20.27 7.92 6.93
N THR A 77 19.81 7.67 8.16
CA THR A 77 19.43 6.34 8.64
C THR A 77 18.05 6.40 9.33
N ILE A 78 17.17 5.50 8.98
CA ILE A 78 15.84 5.35 9.61
C ILE A 78 15.63 3.88 9.96
N LEU A 79 15.24 3.59 11.21
CA LEU A 79 15.02 2.22 11.72
C LEU A 79 16.25 1.29 11.54
N GLY A 80 17.46 1.86 11.53
CA GLY A 80 18.71 1.13 11.32
C GLY A 80 19.07 0.89 9.85
N GLU A 81 18.20 1.32 8.91
CA GLU A 81 18.39 1.13 7.47
C GLU A 81 18.89 2.40 6.79
N THR A 82 19.73 2.23 5.77
CA THR A 82 20.20 3.34 4.92
C THR A 82 19.05 3.95 4.17
N VAL A 83 18.92 5.27 4.19
CA VAL A 83 17.92 6.02 3.44
C VAL A 83 18.45 6.34 2.04
N TYR A 84 17.75 5.90 1.02
CA TYR A 84 18.06 6.23 -0.37
C TYR A 84 17.32 7.49 -0.82
N PRO A 85 17.93 8.35 -1.64
CA PRO A 85 17.31 9.60 -2.09
C PRO A 85 16.12 9.37 -3.03
N ASP A 86 16.15 8.29 -3.80
CA ASP A 86 15.14 7.88 -4.78
C ASP A 86 15.12 6.36 -4.96
N LEU A 87 14.15 5.85 -5.72
CA LEU A 87 14.00 4.42 -5.97
C LEU A 87 15.14 3.83 -6.82
N LYS A 88 15.70 4.61 -7.73
CA LYS A 88 16.75 4.16 -8.67
C LYS A 88 18.10 3.93 -7.97
N SER A 89 18.32 4.61 -6.85
CA SER A 89 19.53 4.47 -6.04
C SER A 89 19.55 3.21 -5.18
N ILE A 90 18.44 2.46 -5.12
CA ILE A 90 18.36 1.22 -4.35
C ILE A 90 19.11 0.11 -5.06
N PRO A 91 20.12 -0.55 -4.43
CA PRO A 91 20.95 -1.55 -5.10
C PRO A 91 20.31 -2.95 -5.15
N GLU A 92 19.15 -3.15 -4.54
CA GLU A 92 18.46 -4.43 -4.45
C GLU A 92 17.08 -4.36 -5.12
N LYS A 93 16.52 -5.54 -5.46
CA LYS A 93 15.19 -5.62 -6.06
C LYS A 93 14.12 -5.17 -5.08
N VAL A 94 13.23 -4.30 -5.56
CA VAL A 94 12.04 -3.84 -4.83
C VAL A 94 10.81 -4.53 -5.42
N ASP A 95 10.01 -5.17 -4.58
CA ASP A 95 8.76 -5.79 -5.01
C ASP A 95 7.59 -4.80 -4.95
N LEU A 96 7.48 -4.04 -3.85
CA LEU A 96 6.39 -3.10 -3.60
C LEU A 96 6.94 -1.70 -3.32
N VAL A 97 6.41 -0.70 -4.01
CA VAL A 97 6.66 0.72 -3.75
C VAL A 97 5.47 1.28 -2.98
N ASP A 98 5.66 1.59 -1.70
CA ASP A 98 4.64 2.14 -0.81
C ASP A 98 4.83 3.66 -0.65
N VAL A 99 3.79 4.44 -1.00
CA VAL A 99 3.88 5.89 -1.21
C VAL A 99 3.23 6.67 -0.08
N PHE A 100 4.05 7.48 0.62
CA PHE A 100 3.65 8.46 1.64
C PHE A 100 3.95 9.92 1.20
N ARG A 101 3.94 10.16 -0.11
CA ARG A 101 4.14 11.51 -0.68
C ARG A 101 2.82 12.07 -1.19
N PRO A 102 2.69 13.41 -1.30
CA PRO A 102 1.49 14.04 -1.89
C PRO A 102 1.15 13.49 -3.27
N SER A 103 -0.14 13.51 -3.61
CA SER A 103 -0.66 13.00 -4.90
C SER A 103 0.04 13.62 -6.12
N SER A 104 0.53 14.84 -6.02
CA SER A 104 1.29 15.52 -7.08
C SER A 104 2.65 14.89 -7.38
N GLU A 105 3.22 14.15 -6.43
CA GLU A 105 4.52 13.48 -6.61
C GLU A 105 4.39 12.04 -7.12
N VAL A 106 3.18 11.46 -7.07
CA VAL A 106 2.93 10.08 -7.48
C VAL A 106 3.37 9.80 -8.92
N PRO A 107 3.16 10.68 -9.93
CA PRO A 107 3.60 10.40 -11.29
C PRO A 107 5.10 10.11 -11.40
N SER A 108 5.95 10.92 -10.78
CA SER A 108 7.41 10.71 -10.83
C SER A 108 7.86 9.46 -10.07
N ILE A 109 7.14 9.10 -8.99
CA ILE A 109 7.40 7.87 -8.23
C ILE A 109 7.01 6.64 -9.06
N VAL A 110 5.89 6.70 -9.78
CA VAL A 110 5.45 5.64 -10.69
C VAL A 110 6.46 5.43 -11.81
N ASP A 111 7.01 6.51 -12.39
CA ASP A 111 8.02 6.41 -13.41
C ASP A 111 9.25 5.64 -12.93
N GLN A 112 9.73 5.97 -11.73
CA GLN A 112 10.83 5.25 -11.11
C GLN A 112 10.47 3.80 -10.77
N ALA A 113 9.24 3.53 -10.29
CA ALA A 113 8.79 2.18 -9.98
C ALA A 113 8.76 1.27 -11.23
N ILE A 114 8.33 1.83 -12.37
CA ILE A 114 8.38 1.15 -13.67
C ILE A 114 9.83 0.87 -14.08
N GLU A 115 10.69 1.87 -13.98
CA GLU A 115 12.10 1.78 -14.40
C GLU A 115 12.87 0.71 -13.60
N ILE A 116 12.64 0.61 -12.29
CA ILE A 116 13.28 -0.42 -11.45
C ILE A 116 12.61 -1.79 -11.54
N GLY A 117 11.53 -1.92 -12.29
CA GLY A 117 10.80 -3.18 -12.47
C GLY A 117 10.09 -3.66 -11.19
N ALA A 118 9.53 -2.74 -10.40
CA ALA A 118 8.71 -3.10 -9.24
C ALA A 118 7.49 -3.91 -9.67
N MET A 119 7.02 -4.81 -8.82
CA MET A 119 5.80 -5.59 -9.06
C MET A 119 4.54 -4.75 -8.84
N ALA A 120 4.55 -3.87 -7.83
CA ALA A 120 3.37 -3.12 -7.42
C ALA A 120 3.71 -1.71 -6.92
N VAL A 121 2.73 -0.81 -7.07
CA VAL A 121 2.71 0.50 -6.43
C VAL A 121 1.49 0.57 -5.50
N TRP A 122 1.70 1.05 -4.30
CA TRP A 122 0.67 1.22 -3.27
C TRP A 122 0.64 2.67 -2.79
N THR A 123 -0.49 3.35 -2.94
CA THR A 123 -0.65 4.68 -2.36
C THR A 123 -1.53 4.63 -1.11
N GLN A 124 -1.05 5.29 -0.06
CA GLN A 124 -1.71 5.31 1.24
C GLN A 124 -3.00 6.14 1.22
N LEU A 125 -3.72 6.16 2.34
CA LEU A 125 -4.99 6.88 2.48
C LEU A 125 -4.89 8.31 1.98
N ARG A 126 -5.85 8.72 1.13
CA ARG A 126 -5.98 10.07 0.53
C ARG A 126 -4.87 10.44 -0.45
N ILE A 127 -4.02 9.51 -0.85
CA ILE A 127 -3.04 9.73 -1.92
C ILE A 127 -3.61 9.12 -3.20
N ILE A 128 -4.15 9.98 -4.07
CA ILE A 128 -4.91 9.58 -5.25
C ILE A 128 -4.34 10.29 -6.48
N ASN A 129 -3.97 9.50 -7.50
CA ASN A 129 -3.58 10.02 -8.82
C ASN A 129 -3.93 8.97 -9.88
N PHE A 130 -5.04 9.18 -10.58
CA PHE A 130 -5.55 8.22 -11.55
C PHE A 130 -4.66 8.10 -12.79
N GLU A 131 -4.11 9.20 -13.28
CA GLU A 131 -3.23 9.20 -14.44
C GLU A 131 -1.98 8.34 -14.18
N ALA A 132 -1.33 8.53 -13.04
CA ALA A 132 -0.20 7.72 -12.64
C ALA A 132 -0.58 6.26 -12.42
N ALA A 133 -1.75 5.99 -11.84
CA ALA A 133 -2.25 4.64 -11.64
C ALA A 133 -2.48 3.90 -12.97
N GLU A 134 -3.10 4.56 -13.95
CA GLU A 134 -3.29 4.00 -15.29
C GLU A 134 -1.96 3.75 -16.00
N LYS A 135 -1.00 4.66 -15.86
CA LYS A 135 0.36 4.49 -16.40
C LYS A 135 1.04 3.25 -15.79
N ALA A 136 0.99 3.10 -14.47
CA ALA A 136 1.57 1.94 -13.78
C ALA A 136 0.92 0.63 -14.24
N ARG A 137 -0.42 0.59 -14.33
CA ARG A 137 -1.16 -0.58 -14.82
C ARG A 137 -0.83 -0.89 -16.29
N GLY A 138 -0.76 0.13 -17.15
CA GLY A 138 -0.37 0.00 -18.54
C GLY A 138 1.05 -0.57 -18.71
N ALA A 139 1.93 -0.36 -17.74
CA ALA A 139 3.26 -0.95 -17.66
C ALA A 139 3.29 -2.34 -17.00
N GLY A 140 2.14 -2.88 -16.59
CA GLY A 140 2.01 -4.22 -16.02
C GLY A 140 2.20 -4.29 -14.49
N LEU A 141 2.25 -3.18 -13.79
CA LEU A 141 2.32 -3.16 -12.33
C LEU A 141 0.92 -3.35 -11.71
N PHE A 142 0.87 -4.05 -10.60
CA PHE A 142 -0.29 -3.96 -9.72
C PHE A 142 -0.38 -2.56 -9.09
N VAL A 143 -1.58 -2.05 -8.90
CA VAL A 143 -1.80 -0.76 -8.26
C VAL A 143 -2.87 -0.87 -7.19
N VAL A 144 -2.52 -0.48 -5.97
CA VAL A 144 -3.49 -0.24 -4.88
C VAL A 144 -3.49 1.24 -4.53
N MET A 145 -4.67 1.82 -4.42
CA MET A 145 -4.83 3.25 -4.19
C MET A 145 -5.78 3.54 -3.02
N ASP A 146 -5.45 4.58 -2.23
CA ASP A 146 -6.27 5.04 -1.09
C ASP A 146 -6.53 3.93 -0.05
N LYS A 147 -5.50 3.13 0.26
CA LYS A 147 -5.54 2.06 1.27
C LYS A 147 -4.32 2.09 2.19
N CYS A 148 -4.51 1.84 3.46
CA CYS A 148 -3.39 1.68 4.38
C CYS A 148 -2.85 0.23 4.29
N VAL A 149 -1.61 0.07 3.80
CA VAL A 149 -0.98 -1.25 3.63
C VAL A 149 -0.92 -2.05 4.94
N LYS A 150 -0.66 -1.38 6.06
CA LYS A 150 -0.67 -2.01 7.39
C LYS A 150 -2.04 -2.60 7.73
N MET A 151 -3.13 -1.86 7.46
CA MET A 151 -4.50 -2.31 7.74
C MET A 151 -4.87 -3.50 6.86
N GLU A 152 -4.55 -3.43 5.57
CA GLU A 152 -4.84 -4.53 4.65
C GLU A 152 -3.99 -5.77 4.98
N HIS A 153 -2.70 -5.60 5.29
CA HIS A 153 -1.87 -6.72 5.74
C HIS A 153 -2.43 -7.35 7.02
N GLY A 154 -2.78 -6.55 8.03
CA GLY A 154 -3.39 -7.04 9.26
C GLY A 154 -4.69 -7.82 9.03
N ARG A 155 -5.46 -7.41 8.03
CA ARG A 155 -6.72 -8.07 7.64
C ARG A 155 -6.47 -9.42 6.98
N PHE A 156 -5.52 -9.53 6.07
CA PHE A 156 -5.36 -10.71 5.22
C PHE A 156 -4.27 -11.69 5.66
N SER A 157 -3.22 -11.21 6.33
CA SER A 157 -2.04 -12.00 6.64
C SER A 157 -1.50 -11.81 8.05
N GLY A 158 -1.91 -10.75 8.74
CA GLY A 158 -1.39 -10.37 10.05
C GLY A 158 -2.20 -10.96 11.21
N SER A 159 -1.96 -10.42 12.41
CA SER A 159 -2.59 -10.87 13.66
C SER A 159 -4.12 -10.79 13.68
N LEU A 160 -4.72 -9.89 12.91
CA LEU A 160 -6.17 -9.77 12.77
C LEU A 160 -6.78 -10.94 12.01
N HIS A 161 -6.05 -11.54 11.08
CA HIS A 161 -6.47 -12.74 10.36
C HIS A 161 -6.62 -13.94 11.32
N TRP A 162 -5.66 -14.16 12.21
CA TRP A 162 -5.71 -15.21 13.24
C TRP A 162 -6.82 -15.02 14.26
N ALA A 163 -7.21 -13.77 14.54
CA ALA A 163 -8.32 -13.45 15.44
C ALA A 163 -9.71 -13.64 14.80
N GLY A 164 -9.81 -14.10 13.57
CA GLY A 164 -11.06 -14.25 12.83
C GLY A 164 -11.71 -12.91 12.45
N MET A 165 -10.99 -11.81 12.61
CA MET A 165 -11.45 -10.47 12.23
C MET A 165 -11.21 -10.16 10.74
N ASN A 166 -11.28 -11.17 9.90
CA ASN A 166 -11.16 -11.04 8.45
C ASN A 166 -12.44 -10.45 7.83
N THR A 167 -13.00 -9.45 8.51
CA THR A 167 -14.17 -8.72 8.06
C THR A 167 -13.72 -7.51 7.27
N GLU A 168 -14.37 -7.22 6.16
CA GLU A 168 -14.14 -6.04 5.32
C GLU A 168 -14.37 -4.71 6.04
N LEU A 169 -14.89 -4.76 7.27
CA LEU A 169 -15.21 -3.64 8.13
C LEU A 169 -14.29 -3.61 9.36
N ILE A 170 -13.20 -2.85 9.29
CA ILE A 170 -12.54 -2.35 10.50
C ILE A 170 -13.29 -1.09 10.93
N SER A 171 -14.28 -1.26 11.80
CA SER A 171 -15.01 -0.15 12.41
C SER A 171 -14.29 0.29 13.68
N ALA A 172 -13.88 1.57 13.74
CA ALA A 172 -13.40 2.19 14.97
C ALA A 172 -14.56 2.55 15.95
N ARG A 173 -15.80 2.19 15.63
CA ARG A 173 -16.93 2.42 16.53
C ARG A 173 -16.88 1.42 17.68
N ARG A 174 -16.65 1.93 18.90
CA ARG A 174 -16.94 1.18 20.12
C ARG A 174 -18.40 0.74 20.07
N ALA A 175 -18.65 -0.55 20.21
CA ALA A 175 -19.99 -1.05 20.49
C ALA A 175 -20.46 -0.35 21.78
N LYS A 176 -21.58 0.38 21.71
CA LYS A 176 -22.24 0.87 22.92
C LYS A 176 -22.66 -0.35 23.72
N ARG A 177 -22.15 -0.46 24.94
CA ARG A 177 -22.68 -1.36 25.95
C ARG A 177 -24.07 -0.93 26.37
#